data_7b068536b69ed4477aceab54162b4c7c
#
_entry.id   7b068536b69ed4477aceab54162b4c7c
#
_cell.length_a   1.000
_cell.length_b   1.000
_cell.length_c   1.000
_cell.angle_alpha   90.00
_cell.angle_beta   90.00
_cell.angle_gamma   90.00
#
_symmetry.space_group_name_H-M   'P 1'
#
loop_
_entity.id
_entity.type
_entity.pdbx_description
1 polymer ?
#
loop_
_entity_poly.entity_id
_entity_poly.type
_entity_poly.pdbx_seq_one_letter_code
_entity_poly.pdbx_strand_id
1 'polypeptide(L)'
;MTKISTDFWPQTLPFIIPLKPTSHSHQSSVFVSCGVPNPNDNSNSSRNPPKVWVSAKTRPTHLQNVDFKESHLMKVLNRSCKAGKYKESLYFLECLVNKGYKPDVILCTKLIKGFFNYRNIPKAIRVMQILEEHGEPDVFSYNALISGFCKANQIVSANKVLDRMKRRGFLPDVVTYNIMIGSLCSRGKLDSALKVLDQLMKDKCEPTVITYTILIEATILEGGIDEAMKLLDEMLLRRLRPDMYTYNAVIRGMCKEGMVDRAFEFVRSLKSKGCEPDVVSYNILLRVLLNLGKWDEGEKLLAEMYSRGCEPNVVTYSILISSLCRDGKVEDAVNVLKVMKEKGLRPDAYSYDPLVSAFCKEGRLDLAIEFLDLMITDGCLPDIVNYNTILATLCKNGNADLALEIFEKLGEVGCPPDVSSYNTMFSALWNCGDRARALGMISGMVNKGIDPDEITYNSLISCLCRDGMVDEAIGLLVDMESSGFKPTVISYNIVILGLCKAHRTGDAIEVLAAMVEKGCQPNETTYIMLVEGIGFAGWQVEAVGLANSLISLNAISEDSLKRLNKTFPMFDVYKELTLSDIKN
;
A
#
# COMPACT_ATOMS: atom_id res chain seq x y z
N MET A 1 40.88 -6.80 4.77
CA MET A 1 40.51 -6.47 3.39
C MET A 1 40.70 -7.72 2.53
N THR A 2 39.74 -8.62 2.59
CA THR A 2 39.68 -9.82 1.75
C THR A 2 38.87 -9.43 0.52
N LYS A 3 39.50 -9.46 -0.64
CA LYS A 3 38.83 -9.36 -1.93
C LYS A 3 37.80 -10.49 -2.00
N ILE A 4 36.52 -10.16 -1.98
CA ILE A 4 35.46 -11.09 -2.39
C ILE A 4 35.66 -11.22 -3.91
N SER A 5 36.23 -12.34 -4.34
CA SER A 5 36.42 -12.63 -5.75
C SER A 5 35.05 -12.87 -6.38
N THR A 6 34.92 -12.48 -7.63
CA THR A 6 33.74 -12.72 -8.48
C THR A 6 33.42 -14.21 -8.64
N ASP A 7 34.26 -15.09 -8.12
CA ASP A 7 34.09 -16.57 -8.14
C ASP A 7 33.18 -17.09 -7.02
N PHE A 8 32.68 -16.22 -6.13
CA PHE A 8 31.85 -16.59 -4.98
C PHE A 8 30.34 -16.54 -5.24
N TRP A 9 29.94 -16.15 -6.44
CA TRP A 9 28.57 -16.43 -6.84
C TRP A 9 28.48 -17.91 -7.16
N PRO A 10 27.69 -18.69 -6.41
CA PRO A 10 27.41 -20.05 -6.85
C PRO A 10 26.82 -19.93 -8.25
N GLN A 11 27.38 -20.66 -9.20
CA GLN A 11 26.81 -20.87 -10.54
C GLN A 11 25.38 -21.46 -10.46
N THR A 12 24.85 -21.57 -9.29
CA THR A 12 23.57 -22.12 -8.86
C THR A 12 22.55 -21.11 -8.37
N LEU A 13 22.79 -19.77 -8.44
CA LEU A 13 21.62 -18.90 -8.51
C LEU A 13 20.86 -19.36 -9.75
N PRO A 14 19.64 -19.92 -9.62
CA PRO A 14 18.92 -20.41 -10.76
C PRO A 14 18.47 -19.23 -11.61
N PHE A 15 19.40 -18.68 -12.39
CA PHE A 15 19.10 -17.77 -13.50
C PHE A 15 18.38 -18.52 -14.62
N ILE A 16 18.15 -19.83 -14.44
CA ILE A 16 17.41 -20.69 -15.35
C ILE A 16 16.37 -21.43 -14.51
N ILE A 17 15.21 -20.80 -14.30
CA ILE A 17 14.00 -21.57 -14.00
C ILE A 17 13.43 -21.94 -15.37
N PRO A 18 13.46 -23.22 -15.79
CA PRO A 18 12.64 -23.64 -16.91
C PRO A 18 11.20 -23.50 -16.46
N LEU A 19 10.46 -22.62 -17.08
CA LEU A 19 9.00 -22.60 -17.01
C LEU A 19 8.54 -24.03 -17.39
N LYS A 20 8.14 -24.83 -16.39
CA LYS A 20 7.41 -26.06 -16.66
C LYS A 20 6.11 -25.67 -17.35
N PRO A 21 5.87 -26.18 -18.57
CA PRO A 21 4.59 -25.99 -19.21
C PRO A 21 3.55 -26.73 -18.38
N THR A 22 2.54 -26.03 -17.91
CA THR A 22 1.32 -26.66 -17.41
C THR A 22 0.74 -27.51 -18.51
N SER A 23 0.78 -28.81 -18.33
CA SER A 23 0.13 -29.81 -19.15
C SER A 23 -1.37 -29.62 -19.10
N HIS A 24 -1.97 -29.06 -20.13
CA HIS A 24 -3.31 -29.42 -20.55
C HIS A 24 -3.31 -29.63 -22.07
N SER A 25 -3.57 -30.86 -22.36
CA SER A 25 -3.67 -31.53 -23.63
C SER A 25 -4.74 -30.98 -24.56
N HIS A 26 -4.43 -31.14 -25.82
CA HIS A 26 -5.26 -31.41 -26.99
C HIS A 26 -5.65 -30.26 -27.91
N GLN A 27 -4.98 -30.37 -28.99
CA GLN A 27 -5.44 -30.53 -30.38
C GLN A 27 -5.39 -29.31 -31.29
N SER A 28 -4.57 -29.59 -32.26
CA SER A 28 -4.72 -29.37 -33.73
C SER A 28 -4.06 -28.13 -34.29
N SER A 29 -2.91 -28.45 -34.81
CA SER A 29 -2.09 -27.79 -35.82
C SER A 29 -2.89 -27.28 -37.02
N VAL A 30 -2.67 -26.04 -37.39
CA VAL A 30 -2.56 -25.66 -38.81
C VAL A 30 -1.36 -24.73 -38.93
N PHE A 31 -0.30 -25.25 -39.51
CA PHE A 31 0.85 -24.51 -39.97
C PHE A 31 0.42 -23.67 -41.18
N VAL A 32 0.60 -22.38 -41.13
CA VAL A 32 0.76 -21.53 -42.31
C VAL A 32 2.11 -20.87 -42.19
N SER A 33 3.03 -21.37 -42.99
CA SER A 33 4.36 -20.82 -43.26
C SER A 33 4.18 -19.47 -43.98
N CYS A 34 4.72 -18.41 -43.42
CA CYS A 34 5.01 -17.20 -44.20
C CYS A 34 6.51 -17.05 -44.30
N GLY A 35 7.01 -17.26 -45.52
CA GLY A 35 8.39 -17.13 -45.91
C GLY A 35 8.90 -15.72 -45.81
N VAL A 36 10.17 -15.64 -45.49
CA VAL A 36 11.00 -14.42 -45.50
C VAL A 36 11.36 -14.11 -46.97
N PRO A 37 11.18 -12.92 -47.50
CA PRO A 37 11.83 -12.49 -48.75
C PRO A 37 13.16 -11.80 -48.47
N ASN A 38 14.16 -12.22 -49.21
CA ASN A 38 15.51 -11.69 -49.33
C ASN A 38 15.53 -10.31 -50.01
N PRO A 39 16.50 -9.44 -49.70
CA PRO A 39 16.60 -8.11 -50.27
C PRO A 39 17.43 -8.12 -51.55
N ASN A 40 16.84 -7.83 -52.67
CA ASN A 40 17.49 -7.20 -53.86
C ASN A 40 16.46 -7.12 -54.98
N ASP A 41 15.95 -5.92 -55.18
CA ASP A 41 15.75 -5.38 -56.52
C ASP A 41 15.42 -3.90 -56.48
N ASN A 42 16.30 -3.13 -57.11
CA ASN A 42 16.16 -1.73 -57.41
C ASN A 42 15.15 -1.54 -58.57
N SER A 43 14.24 -0.59 -58.44
CA SER A 43 13.99 0.42 -59.50
C SER A 43 12.86 1.40 -59.15
N ASN A 44 13.24 2.65 -59.11
CA ASN A 44 12.61 3.88 -59.55
C ASN A 44 11.07 4.11 -59.43
N SER A 45 10.80 5.15 -58.76
CA SER A 45 10.18 6.43 -59.17
C SER A 45 8.92 6.88 -58.45
N SER A 46 9.00 8.14 -58.13
CA SER A 46 7.96 9.18 -57.98
C SER A 46 7.49 9.50 -56.55
N ARG A 47 7.90 10.72 -56.25
CA ARG A 47 7.52 11.61 -55.15
C ARG A 47 5.98 11.80 -55.08
N ASN A 48 5.43 11.76 -53.84
CA ASN A 48 4.38 12.71 -53.45
C ASN A 48 4.33 12.83 -51.91
N PRO A 49 3.91 14.02 -51.39
CA PRO A 49 4.17 14.46 -50.02
C PRO A 49 3.14 13.95 -48.99
N PRO A 50 3.42 14.18 -47.69
CA PRO A 50 2.61 13.55 -46.61
C PRO A 50 1.26 14.23 -46.47
N LYS A 51 0.21 13.43 -46.49
CA LYS A 51 -1.16 13.87 -46.18
C LYS A 51 -1.36 13.92 -44.67
N VAL A 52 -1.71 15.11 -44.22
CA VAL A 52 -2.26 15.46 -42.92
C VAL A 52 -3.40 14.50 -42.55
N TRP A 53 -3.30 13.82 -41.40
CA TRP A 53 -4.38 13.03 -40.84
C TRP A 53 -5.37 13.93 -40.13
N VAL A 54 -6.48 14.20 -40.79
CA VAL A 54 -7.69 14.75 -40.18
C VAL A 54 -8.43 13.59 -39.53
N SER A 55 -8.69 13.70 -38.23
CA SER A 55 -9.45 12.72 -37.47
C SER A 55 -10.90 12.64 -37.97
N ALA A 56 -11.21 11.65 -38.77
CA ALA A 56 -12.59 11.27 -39.07
C ALA A 56 -13.00 10.15 -38.09
N LYS A 57 -14.04 10.43 -37.32
CA LYS A 57 -14.81 9.42 -36.56
C LYS A 57 -15.41 8.42 -37.56
N THR A 58 -14.70 7.34 -37.87
CA THR A 58 -15.26 6.21 -38.58
C THR A 58 -15.87 5.22 -37.59
N ARG A 59 -17.20 5.17 -37.55
CA ARG A 59 -17.94 3.99 -37.08
C ARG A 59 -17.44 2.78 -37.89
N PRO A 60 -17.27 1.61 -37.28
CA PRO A 60 -16.91 0.41 -38.03
C PRO A 60 -18.09 -0.01 -38.94
N THR A 61 -17.95 0.24 -40.23
CA THR A 61 -18.96 0.01 -41.28
C THR A 61 -19.07 -1.44 -41.75
N HIS A 62 -18.50 -2.43 -41.03
CA HIS A 62 -18.49 -3.83 -41.48
C HIS A 62 -19.35 -4.81 -40.67
N LEU A 63 -20.32 -4.32 -39.88
CA LEU A 63 -21.25 -5.19 -39.12
C LEU A 63 -22.73 -4.94 -39.48
N GLN A 64 -23.02 -4.40 -40.66
CA GLN A 64 -24.39 -4.30 -41.13
C GLN A 64 -24.78 -5.62 -41.81
N ASN A 65 -25.83 -6.30 -41.27
CA ASN A 65 -26.55 -7.47 -41.76
C ASN A 65 -25.93 -8.87 -41.54
N VAL A 66 -25.64 -9.21 -40.30
CA VAL A 66 -25.62 -10.63 -39.91
C VAL A 66 -26.78 -10.87 -38.94
N ASP A 67 -27.75 -11.63 -39.38
CA ASP A 67 -28.95 -11.98 -38.60
C ASP A 67 -28.58 -13.06 -37.57
N PHE A 68 -27.95 -12.64 -36.46
CA PHE A 68 -27.59 -13.54 -35.36
C PHE A 68 -28.84 -13.93 -34.57
N LYS A 69 -29.10 -15.23 -34.43
CA LYS A 69 -30.13 -15.74 -33.52
C LYS A 69 -29.77 -15.34 -32.07
N GLU A 70 -30.78 -15.15 -31.21
CA GLU A 70 -30.64 -14.77 -29.80
C GLU A 70 -29.53 -15.56 -29.08
N SER A 71 -29.57 -16.89 -29.23
CA SER A 71 -28.60 -17.81 -28.61
C SER A 71 -27.15 -17.55 -29.04
N HIS A 72 -26.92 -17.05 -30.24
CA HIS A 72 -25.58 -16.71 -30.72
C HIS A 72 -25.10 -15.39 -30.14
N LEU A 73 -25.93 -14.34 -30.10
CA LEU A 73 -25.62 -13.05 -29.49
C LEU A 73 -25.31 -13.22 -27.99
N MET A 74 -26.09 -14.03 -27.28
CA MET A 74 -25.86 -14.33 -25.87
C MET A 74 -24.54 -15.06 -25.64
N LYS A 75 -24.18 -16.02 -26.51
CA LYS A 75 -22.86 -16.71 -26.41
C LYS A 75 -21.69 -15.78 -26.66
N VAL A 76 -21.81 -14.90 -27.68
CA VAL A 76 -20.75 -13.90 -27.99
C VAL A 76 -20.64 -12.89 -26.88
N LEU A 77 -21.74 -12.36 -26.37
CA LEU A 77 -21.77 -11.44 -25.21
C LEU A 77 -21.10 -12.05 -23.98
N ASN A 78 -21.43 -13.30 -23.66
CA ASN A 78 -20.84 -14.00 -22.51
C ASN A 78 -19.31 -14.26 -22.70
N ARG A 79 -18.89 -14.62 -23.93
CA ARG A 79 -17.45 -14.80 -24.24
C ARG A 79 -16.69 -13.49 -24.13
N SER A 80 -17.20 -12.40 -24.71
CA SER A 80 -16.58 -11.07 -24.63
C SER A 80 -16.52 -10.56 -23.18
N CYS A 81 -17.56 -10.81 -22.39
CA CYS A 81 -17.60 -10.47 -20.97
C CYS A 81 -16.57 -11.27 -20.15
N LYS A 82 -16.43 -12.59 -20.41
CA LYS A 82 -15.39 -13.43 -19.77
C LYS A 82 -13.97 -13.02 -20.18
N ALA A 83 -13.79 -12.58 -21.42
CA ALA A 83 -12.51 -12.10 -21.95
C ALA A 83 -12.15 -10.66 -21.49
N GLY A 84 -12.98 -10.02 -20.65
CA GLY A 84 -12.75 -8.65 -20.20
C GLY A 84 -12.98 -7.56 -21.24
N LYS A 85 -13.51 -7.89 -22.42
CA LYS A 85 -13.77 -6.97 -23.52
C LYS A 85 -15.13 -6.25 -23.35
N TYR A 86 -15.27 -5.49 -22.26
CA TYR A 86 -16.55 -4.92 -21.84
C TYR A 86 -17.13 -3.91 -22.85
N LYS A 87 -16.29 -3.19 -23.63
CA LYS A 87 -16.77 -2.26 -24.67
C LYS A 87 -17.50 -3.01 -25.81
N GLU A 88 -16.93 -4.14 -26.23
CA GLU A 88 -17.56 -5.01 -27.23
C GLU A 88 -18.83 -5.66 -26.66
N SER A 89 -18.79 -6.09 -25.41
CA SER A 89 -19.94 -6.67 -24.71
C SER A 89 -21.13 -5.71 -24.63
N LEU A 90 -20.90 -4.41 -24.37
CA LEU A 90 -21.96 -3.41 -24.37
C LEU A 90 -22.59 -3.25 -25.75
N TYR A 91 -21.77 -3.23 -26.80
CA TYR A 91 -22.26 -3.16 -28.17
C TYR A 91 -23.18 -4.36 -28.51
N PHE A 92 -22.76 -5.59 -28.14
CA PHE A 92 -23.60 -6.78 -28.34
C PHE A 92 -24.87 -6.75 -27.51
N LEU A 93 -24.82 -6.20 -26.28
CA LEU A 93 -26.02 -6.01 -25.46
C LEU A 93 -27.00 -5.04 -26.10
N GLU A 94 -26.53 -3.91 -26.63
CA GLU A 94 -27.36 -2.95 -27.36
C GLU A 94 -27.95 -3.56 -28.66
N CYS A 95 -27.17 -4.35 -29.40
CA CYS A 95 -27.66 -5.09 -30.56
C CYS A 95 -28.77 -6.10 -30.21
N LEU A 96 -28.63 -6.78 -29.07
CA LEU A 96 -29.59 -7.76 -28.56
C LEU A 96 -30.93 -7.07 -28.25
N VAL A 97 -30.86 -5.96 -27.51
CA VAL A 97 -32.05 -5.18 -27.12
C VAL A 97 -32.71 -4.52 -28.33
N ASN A 98 -31.96 -3.99 -29.29
CA ASN A 98 -32.51 -3.41 -30.54
C ASN A 98 -33.25 -4.43 -31.41
N LYS A 99 -32.95 -5.73 -31.26
CA LYS A 99 -33.69 -6.83 -31.90
C LYS A 99 -34.90 -7.30 -31.08
N GLY A 100 -35.22 -6.65 -29.96
CA GLY A 100 -36.36 -6.97 -29.11
C GLY A 100 -36.14 -8.11 -28.11
N TYR A 101 -34.89 -8.59 -27.94
CA TYR A 101 -34.59 -9.62 -26.97
C TYR A 101 -34.37 -9.05 -25.56
N LYS A 102 -34.81 -9.78 -24.53
CA LYS A 102 -34.59 -9.37 -23.12
C LYS A 102 -33.12 -9.53 -22.71
N PRO A 103 -32.54 -8.52 -22.06
CA PRO A 103 -31.18 -8.63 -21.49
C PRO A 103 -31.14 -9.57 -20.27
N ASP A 104 -30.10 -10.40 -20.19
CA ASP A 104 -29.86 -11.26 -19.02
C ASP A 104 -29.30 -10.44 -17.86
N VAL A 105 -29.99 -10.49 -16.72
CA VAL A 105 -29.64 -9.77 -15.49
C VAL A 105 -28.24 -10.13 -14.99
N ILE A 106 -27.87 -11.43 -15.04
CA ILE A 106 -26.55 -11.90 -14.56
C ILE A 106 -25.42 -11.30 -15.41
N LEU A 107 -25.58 -11.27 -16.73
CA LEU A 107 -24.59 -10.68 -17.64
C LEU A 107 -24.52 -9.16 -17.48
N CYS A 108 -25.66 -8.48 -17.36
CA CYS A 108 -25.70 -7.04 -17.08
C CYS A 108 -25.01 -6.70 -15.76
N THR A 109 -25.25 -7.46 -14.70
CA THR A 109 -24.58 -7.28 -13.40
C THR A 109 -23.07 -7.46 -13.50
N LYS A 110 -22.59 -8.45 -14.28
CA LYS A 110 -21.16 -8.63 -14.56
C LYS A 110 -20.58 -7.46 -15.35
N LEU A 111 -21.29 -6.94 -16.33
CA LEU A 111 -20.88 -5.78 -17.12
C LEU A 111 -20.79 -4.51 -16.26
N ILE A 112 -21.77 -4.27 -15.39
CA ILE A 112 -21.75 -3.15 -14.45
C ILE A 112 -20.49 -3.22 -13.58
N LYS A 113 -20.22 -4.37 -12.94
CA LYS A 113 -19.00 -4.58 -12.13
C LYS A 113 -17.73 -4.38 -12.96
N GLY A 114 -17.70 -4.92 -14.18
CA GLY A 114 -16.58 -4.77 -15.10
C GLY A 114 -16.28 -3.33 -15.47
N PHE A 115 -17.30 -2.55 -15.84
CA PHE A 115 -17.10 -1.14 -16.18
C PHE A 115 -16.62 -0.29 -15.01
N PHE A 116 -17.06 -0.57 -13.78
CA PHE A 116 -16.53 0.11 -12.60
C PHE A 116 -15.05 -0.23 -12.35
N ASN A 117 -14.63 -1.48 -12.57
CA ASN A 117 -13.21 -1.87 -12.45
C ASN A 117 -12.33 -1.13 -13.47
N TYR A 118 -12.88 -0.84 -14.67
CA TYR A 118 -12.20 -0.01 -15.69
C TYR A 118 -12.48 1.49 -15.56
N ARG A 119 -13.02 1.96 -14.42
CA ARG A 119 -13.34 3.37 -14.13
C ARG A 119 -14.25 4.03 -15.18
N ASN A 120 -15.05 3.25 -15.90
CA ASN A 120 -15.96 3.76 -16.92
C ASN A 120 -17.41 3.82 -16.41
N ILE A 121 -17.65 4.75 -15.51
CA ILE A 121 -18.93 4.94 -14.82
C ILE A 121 -20.10 5.19 -15.79
N PRO A 122 -19.98 6.06 -16.84
CA PRO A 122 -21.09 6.32 -17.75
C PRO A 122 -21.63 5.06 -18.44
N LYS A 123 -20.73 4.13 -18.80
CA LYS A 123 -21.15 2.86 -19.42
C LYS A 123 -21.80 1.90 -18.44
N ALA A 124 -21.36 1.88 -17.18
CA ALA A 124 -22.03 1.10 -16.13
C ALA A 124 -23.48 1.58 -15.92
N ILE A 125 -23.69 2.91 -15.88
CA ILE A 125 -25.03 3.51 -15.80
C ILE A 125 -25.86 3.15 -17.03
N ARG A 126 -25.27 3.18 -18.24
CA ARG A 126 -25.97 2.82 -19.48
C ARG A 126 -26.45 1.37 -19.48
N VAL A 127 -25.62 0.42 -19.00
CA VAL A 127 -26.03 -0.99 -18.83
C VAL A 127 -27.24 -1.11 -17.91
N MET A 128 -27.23 -0.37 -16.78
CA MET A 128 -28.34 -0.40 -15.84
C MET A 128 -29.63 0.20 -16.45
N GLN A 129 -29.49 1.29 -17.22
CA GLN A 129 -30.65 1.87 -17.96
C GLN A 129 -31.24 0.88 -18.93
N ILE A 130 -30.41 0.20 -19.74
CA ILE A 130 -30.87 -0.84 -20.67
C ILE A 130 -31.62 -1.95 -19.92
N LEU A 131 -31.07 -2.39 -18.76
CA LEU A 131 -31.71 -3.43 -17.95
C LEU A 131 -33.06 -2.96 -17.38
N GLU A 132 -33.16 -1.69 -17.00
CA GLU A 132 -34.41 -1.10 -16.48
C GLU A 132 -35.49 -0.83 -17.55
N GLU A 133 -35.09 -0.57 -18.80
CA GLU A 133 -35.97 -0.25 -19.91
C GLU A 133 -36.47 -1.51 -20.62
N HIS A 134 -35.63 -2.54 -20.73
CA HIS A 134 -35.89 -3.70 -21.60
C HIS A 134 -35.80 -5.05 -20.86
N GLY A 135 -35.40 -5.04 -19.60
CA GLY A 135 -35.24 -6.23 -18.77
C GLY A 135 -36.00 -6.14 -17.46
N GLU A 136 -35.64 -7.01 -16.54
CA GLU A 136 -36.17 -7.06 -15.17
C GLU A 136 -34.99 -6.94 -14.20
N PRO A 137 -34.64 -5.72 -13.76
CA PRO A 137 -33.58 -5.56 -12.77
C PRO A 137 -33.92 -6.27 -11.45
N ASP A 138 -32.92 -6.69 -10.73
CA ASP A 138 -33.04 -7.30 -9.42
C ASP A 138 -32.23 -6.54 -8.35
N VAL A 139 -32.36 -6.94 -7.10
CA VAL A 139 -31.61 -6.36 -5.98
C VAL A 139 -30.09 -6.47 -6.21
N PHE A 140 -29.62 -7.57 -6.83
CA PHE A 140 -28.20 -7.79 -7.10
C PHE A 140 -27.62 -6.81 -8.13
N SER A 141 -28.39 -6.42 -9.15
CA SER A 141 -27.99 -5.45 -10.16
C SER A 141 -27.90 -4.05 -9.57
N TYR A 142 -28.85 -3.65 -8.71
CA TYR A 142 -28.77 -2.40 -7.94
C TYR A 142 -27.60 -2.40 -6.96
N ASN A 143 -27.38 -3.50 -6.22
CA ASN A 143 -26.24 -3.64 -5.29
C ASN A 143 -24.89 -3.56 -6.03
N ALA A 144 -24.79 -4.08 -7.26
CA ALA A 144 -23.60 -3.95 -8.08
C ALA A 144 -23.33 -2.49 -8.48
N LEU A 145 -24.38 -1.73 -8.82
CA LEU A 145 -24.28 -0.32 -9.15
C LEU A 145 -23.91 0.53 -7.92
N ILE A 146 -24.56 0.30 -6.77
CA ILE A 146 -24.28 0.97 -5.51
C ILE A 146 -22.81 0.68 -5.08
N SER A 147 -22.40 -0.59 -5.11
CA SER A 147 -21.02 -0.99 -4.79
C SER A 147 -20.00 -0.31 -5.70
N GLY A 148 -20.31 -0.20 -6.99
CA GLY A 148 -19.46 0.50 -7.96
C GLY A 148 -19.30 1.99 -7.64
N PHE A 149 -20.39 2.70 -7.34
CA PHE A 149 -20.34 4.10 -6.91
C PHE A 149 -19.60 4.27 -5.58
N CYS A 150 -19.83 3.36 -4.64
CA CYS A 150 -19.12 3.33 -3.37
C CYS A 150 -17.60 3.20 -3.58
N LYS A 151 -17.14 2.29 -4.42
CA LYS A 151 -15.71 2.13 -4.78
C LYS A 151 -15.15 3.36 -5.50
N ALA A 152 -15.96 4.01 -6.35
CA ALA A 152 -15.58 5.22 -7.09
C ALA A 152 -15.64 6.52 -6.24
N ASN A 153 -15.85 6.44 -4.93
CA ASN A 153 -15.99 7.58 -4.02
C ASN A 153 -17.19 8.52 -4.33
N GLN A 154 -18.25 8.00 -4.93
CA GLN A 154 -19.44 8.77 -5.32
C GLN A 154 -20.66 8.38 -4.46
N ILE A 155 -20.57 8.63 -3.13
CA ILE A 155 -21.63 8.26 -2.17
C ILE A 155 -22.97 8.93 -2.49
N VAL A 156 -22.96 10.20 -2.96
CA VAL A 156 -24.17 10.89 -3.35
C VAL A 156 -24.87 10.17 -4.50
N SER A 157 -24.11 9.65 -5.46
CA SER A 157 -24.65 8.85 -6.58
C SER A 157 -25.16 7.50 -6.09
N ALA A 158 -24.49 6.85 -5.13
CA ALA A 158 -24.95 5.62 -4.50
C ALA A 158 -26.32 5.82 -3.81
N ASN A 159 -26.49 6.91 -3.04
CA ASN A 159 -27.75 7.26 -2.40
C ASN A 159 -28.88 7.50 -3.43
N LYS A 160 -28.59 8.19 -4.54
CA LYS A 160 -29.57 8.39 -5.63
C LYS A 160 -30.00 7.05 -6.24
N VAL A 161 -29.10 6.07 -6.35
CA VAL A 161 -29.43 4.73 -6.82
C VAL A 161 -30.30 3.99 -5.80
N LEU A 162 -30.01 4.10 -4.51
CA LEU A 162 -30.82 3.53 -3.44
C LEU A 162 -32.25 4.08 -3.48
N ASP A 163 -32.42 5.41 -3.63
CA ASP A 163 -33.75 6.04 -3.76
C ASP A 163 -34.47 5.63 -5.03
N ARG A 164 -33.72 5.43 -6.14
CA ARG A 164 -34.28 4.93 -7.41
C ARG A 164 -34.77 3.50 -7.27
N MET A 165 -33.99 2.63 -6.59
CA MET A 165 -34.35 1.26 -6.28
C MET A 165 -35.68 1.21 -5.49
N LYS A 166 -35.81 2.00 -4.42
CA LYS A 166 -37.03 2.11 -3.60
C LYS A 166 -38.24 2.61 -4.42
N ARG A 167 -38.06 3.66 -5.22
CA ARG A 167 -39.15 4.19 -6.07
C ARG A 167 -39.68 3.21 -7.11
N ARG A 168 -38.82 2.24 -7.54
CA ARG A 168 -39.22 1.16 -8.44
C ARG A 168 -39.82 -0.07 -7.73
N GLY A 169 -40.00 -0.01 -6.41
CA GLY A 169 -40.60 -1.08 -5.63
C GLY A 169 -39.62 -2.17 -5.19
N PHE A 170 -38.31 -2.01 -5.47
CA PHE A 170 -37.29 -2.92 -4.96
C PHE A 170 -36.85 -2.50 -3.56
N LEU A 171 -37.15 -3.35 -2.56
CA LEU A 171 -36.73 -3.06 -1.19
C LEU A 171 -35.22 -3.35 -1.04
N PRO A 172 -34.43 -2.38 -0.53
CA PRO A 172 -33.06 -2.64 -0.18
C PRO A 172 -32.96 -3.74 0.89
N ASP A 173 -31.97 -4.59 0.76
CA ASP A 173 -31.66 -5.64 1.74
C ASP A 173 -30.49 -5.25 2.64
N VAL A 174 -30.19 -6.09 3.63
CA VAL A 174 -29.07 -5.89 4.55
C VAL A 174 -27.72 -5.78 3.79
N VAL A 175 -27.58 -6.49 2.67
CA VAL A 175 -26.38 -6.45 1.83
C VAL A 175 -26.20 -5.07 1.20
N THR A 176 -27.32 -4.46 0.72
CA THR A 176 -27.32 -3.08 0.18
C THR A 176 -26.76 -2.10 1.20
N TYR A 177 -27.25 -2.16 2.44
CA TYR A 177 -26.83 -1.27 3.52
C TYR A 177 -25.39 -1.56 3.97
N ASN A 178 -25.00 -2.84 4.09
CA ASN A 178 -23.62 -3.21 4.46
C ASN A 178 -22.58 -2.74 3.42
N ILE A 179 -22.91 -2.71 2.13
CA ILE A 179 -22.06 -2.13 1.09
C ILE A 179 -21.83 -0.62 1.35
N MET A 180 -22.90 0.10 1.70
CA MET A 180 -22.83 1.54 1.96
C MET A 180 -22.08 1.84 3.26
N ILE A 181 -22.41 1.13 4.35
CA ILE A 181 -21.75 1.23 5.65
C ILE A 181 -20.26 0.96 5.49
N GLY A 182 -19.88 -0.18 4.89
CA GLY A 182 -18.48 -0.54 4.69
C GLY A 182 -17.71 0.48 3.84
N SER A 183 -18.38 1.06 2.83
CA SER A 183 -17.77 2.12 2.02
C SER A 183 -17.57 3.44 2.77
N LEU A 184 -18.46 3.80 3.67
CA LEU A 184 -18.33 4.99 4.52
C LEU A 184 -17.23 4.77 5.58
N CYS A 185 -17.25 3.61 6.23
CA CYS A 185 -16.26 3.20 7.23
C CYS A 185 -14.83 3.18 6.66
N SER A 186 -14.63 2.63 5.44
CA SER A 186 -13.30 2.60 4.80
C SER A 186 -12.74 3.98 4.46
N ARG A 187 -13.51 5.05 4.62
CA ARG A 187 -13.15 6.44 4.35
C ARG A 187 -13.16 7.34 5.57
N GLY A 188 -13.20 6.78 6.74
CA GLY A 188 -13.23 7.57 7.94
C GLY A 188 -14.49 8.43 8.08
N LYS A 189 -15.66 7.94 7.71
CA LYS A 189 -16.95 8.65 7.85
C LYS A 189 -17.93 7.90 8.74
N LEU A 190 -17.47 7.60 9.94
CA LEU A 190 -18.23 6.79 10.91
C LEU A 190 -19.61 7.37 11.20
N ASP A 191 -19.73 8.68 11.44
CA ASP A 191 -21.02 9.33 11.70
C ASP A 191 -22.03 9.12 10.56
N SER A 192 -21.54 9.13 9.33
CA SER A 192 -22.39 8.88 8.15
C SER A 192 -22.77 7.40 8.05
N ALA A 193 -21.89 6.50 8.44
CA ALA A 193 -22.16 5.05 8.49
C ALA A 193 -23.21 4.73 9.56
N LEU A 194 -23.16 5.35 10.74
CA LEU A 194 -24.16 5.20 11.80
C LEU A 194 -25.54 5.71 11.36
N LYS A 195 -25.60 6.83 10.62
CA LYS A 195 -26.86 7.30 10.00
C LYS A 195 -27.45 6.30 9.00
N VAL A 196 -26.60 5.58 8.28
CA VAL A 196 -27.04 4.52 7.36
C VAL A 196 -27.53 3.30 8.13
N LEU A 197 -26.94 2.98 9.29
CA LEU A 197 -27.46 1.95 10.21
C LEU A 197 -28.87 2.32 10.71
N ASP A 198 -29.08 3.58 11.12
CA ASP A 198 -30.41 4.07 11.51
C ASP A 198 -31.43 3.95 10.36
N GLN A 199 -31.00 4.24 9.13
CA GLN A 199 -31.85 4.11 7.96
C GLN A 199 -32.22 2.66 7.66
N LEU A 200 -31.26 1.73 7.81
CA LEU A 200 -31.48 0.28 7.70
C LEU A 200 -32.59 -0.16 8.65
N MET A 201 -32.54 0.30 9.92
CA MET A 201 -33.56 -0.03 10.94
C MET A 201 -34.93 0.60 10.63
N LYS A 202 -34.97 1.85 10.14
CA LYS A 202 -36.20 2.52 9.71
C LYS A 202 -36.88 1.78 8.54
N ASP A 203 -36.09 1.22 7.66
CA ASP A 203 -36.57 0.43 6.52
C ASP A 203 -36.92 -1.03 6.93
N LYS A 204 -37.02 -1.31 8.22
CA LYS A 204 -37.36 -2.61 8.81
C LYS A 204 -36.42 -3.76 8.40
N CYS A 205 -35.20 -3.44 8.03
CA CYS A 205 -34.15 -4.43 7.88
C CYS A 205 -33.48 -4.66 9.23
N GLU A 206 -33.18 -5.91 9.59
CA GLU A 206 -32.46 -6.22 10.82
C GLU A 206 -30.95 -6.22 10.55
N PRO A 207 -30.14 -5.47 11.34
CA PRO A 207 -28.69 -5.55 11.26
C PRO A 207 -28.20 -6.99 11.54
N THR A 208 -27.11 -7.38 10.93
CA THR A 208 -26.49 -8.69 11.11
C THR A 208 -25.16 -8.57 11.86
N VAL A 209 -24.58 -9.74 12.21
CA VAL A 209 -23.21 -9.81 12.75
C VAL A 209 -22.23 -9.03 11.87
N ILE A 210 -22.31 -9.18 10.54
CA ILE A 210 -21.45 -8.47 9.57
C ILE A 210 -21.63 -6.95 9.68
N THR A 211 -22.87 -6.46 9.84
CA THR A 211 -23.16 -5.03 9.97
C THR A 211 -22.42 -4.43 11.17
N TYR A 212 -22.55 -5.06 12.34
CA TYR A 212 -21.89 -4.60 13.55
C TYR A 212 -20.38 -4.77 13.50
N THR A 213 -19.88 -5.86 12.92
CA THR A 213 -18.43 -6.08 12.78
C THR A 213 -17.77 -4.98 11.96
N ILE A 214 -18.36 -4.58 10.83
CA ILE A 214 -17.84 -3.47 10.00
C ILE A 214 -17.82 -2.16 10.80
N LEU A 215 -18.87 -1.87 11.57
CA LEU A 215 -18.96 -0.68 12.41
C LEU A 215 -17.95 -0.72 13.56
N ILE A 216 -17.81 -1.85 14.24
CA ILE A 216 -16.85 -2.05 15.33
C ILE A 216 -15.42 -1.82 14.82
N GLU A 217 -15.04 -2.41 13.68
CA GLU A 217 -13.71 -2.20 13.08
C GLU A 217 -13.45 -0.72 12.75
N ALA A 218 -14.45 -0.05 12.17
CA ALA A 218 -14.33 1.36 11.84
C ALA A 218 -14.24 2.25 13.09
N THR A 219 -15.03 1.95 14.12
CA THR A 219 -15.02 2.68 15.38
C THR A 219 -13.69 2.55 16.10
N ILE A 220 -13.07 1.36 16.09
CA ILE A 220 -11.71 1.17 16.63
C ILE A 220 -10.68 2.05 15.92
N LEU A 221 -10.88 2.32 14.63
CA LEU A 221 -9.93 3.14 13.86
C LEU A 221 -10.09 4.65 14.13
N GLU A 222 -11.31 5.12 14.40
CA GLU A 222 -11.65 6.55 14.47
C GLU A 222 -12.08 7.01 15.86
N GLY A 223 -12.87 6.22 16.54
CA GLY A 223 -13.56 6.60 17.79
C GLY A 223 -13.00 5.94 19.06
N GLY A 224 -12.04 5.05 18.92
CA GLY A 224 -11.44 4.32 20.02
C GLY A 224 -12.20 3.06 20.47
N ILE A 225 -11.59 2.36 21.43
CA ILE A 225 -12.07 1.05 21.86
C ILE A 225 -13.36 1.13 22.70
N ASP A 226 -13.57 2.19 23.46
CA ASP A 226 -14.74 2.28 24.36
C ASP A 226 -16.05 2.44 23.60
N GLU A 227 -16.05 3.19 22.49
CA GLU A 227 -17.18 3.30 21.57
C GLU A 227 -17.44 1.97 20.83
N ALA A 228 -16.39 1.29 20.43
CA ALA A 228 -16.50 -0.04 19.83
C ALA A 228 -17.10 -1.08 20.79
N MET A 229 -16.76 -0.99 22.08
CA MET A 229 -17.37 -1.85 23.12
C MET A 229 -18.86 -1.58 23.29
N LYS A 230 -19.30 -0.32 23.19
CA LYS A 230 -20.74 0.00 23.22
C LYS A 230 -21.49 -0.63 22.04
N LEU A 231 -20.89 -0.64 20.83
CA LEU A 231 -21.48 -1.31 19.68
C LEU A 231 -21.52 -2.84 19.85
N LEU A 232 -20.49 -3.42 20.48
CA LEU A 232 -20.48 -4.85 20.82
C LEU A 232 -21.59 -5.19 21.83
N ASP A 233 -21.81 -4.36 22.85
CA ASP A 233 -22.87 -4.54 23.83
C ASP A 233 -24.25 -4.38 23.19
N GLU A 234 -24.43 -3.40 22.28
CA GLU A 234 -25.66 -3.26 21.50
C GLU A 234 -25.95 -4.50 20.64
N MET A 235 -24.93 -5.05 19.99
CA MET A 235 -25.02 -6.28 19.22
C MET A 235 -25.53 -7.45 20.10
N LEU A 236 -24.99 -7.60 21.31
CA LEU A 236 -25.40 -8.62 22.28
C LEU A 236 -26.84 -8.40 22.78
N LEU A 237 -27.24 -7.15 23.07
CA LEU A 237 -28.61 -6.80 23.47
C LEU A 237 -29.62 -7.15 22.38
N ARG A 238 -29.24 -7.08 21.12
CA ARG A 238 -30.05 -7.51 19.97
C ARG A 238 -30.03 -9.03 19.76
N ARG A 239 -29.43 -9.81 20.67
CA ARG A 239 -29.28 -11.27 20.60
C ARG A 239 -28.46 -11.76 19.39
N LEU A 240 -27.67 -10.87 18.77
CA LEU A 240 -26.69 -11.25 17.77
C LEU A 240 -25.46 -11.80 18.49
N ARG A 241 -25.04 -13.01 18.14
CA ARG A 241 -23.83 -13.62 18.73
C ARG A 241 -22.61 -13.18 17.92
N PRO A 242 -21.67 -12.40 18.52
CA PRO A 242 -20.42 -12.07 17.85
C PRO A 242 -19.64 -13.36 17.50
N ASP A 243 -19.01 -13.38 16.37
CA ASP A 243 -18.08 -14.45 15.97
C ASP A 243 -16.66 -14.15 16.45
N MET A 244 -15.74 -15.11 16.31
CA MET A 244 -14.34 -14.90 16.69
C MET A 244 -13.67 -13.78 15.87
N TYR A 245 -14.12 -13.54 14.64
CA TYR A 245 -13.61 -12.43 13.84
C TYR A 245 -13.93 -11.08 14.51
N THR A 246 -15.17 -10.87 14.95
CA THR A 246 -15.59 -9.66 15.70
C THR A 246 -14.80 -9.49 16.99
N TYR A 247 -14.64 -10.57 17.78
CA TYR A 247 -13.85 -10.51 19.02
C TYR A 247 -12.37 -10.22 18.75
N ASN A 248 -11.78 -10.82 17.72
CA ASN A 248 -10.40 -10.57 17.32
C ASN A 248 -10.18 -9.12 16.84
N ALA A 249 -11.19 -8.49 16.22
CA ALA A 249 -11.15 -7.07 15.89
C ALA A 249 -11.04 -6.20 17.15
N VAL A 250 -11.85 -6.49 18.17
CA VAL A 250 -11.83 -5.79 19.47
C VAL A 250 -10.49 -5.99 20.19
N ILE A 251 -9.99 -7.24 20.26
CA ILE A 251 -8.69 -7.56 20.87
C ILE A 251 -7.57 -6.78 20.18
N ARG A 252 -7.58 -6.73 18.85
CA ARG A 252 -6.61 -5.96 18.06
C ARG A 252 -6.70 -4.47 18.36
N GLY A 253 -7.91 -3.94 18.55
CA GLY A 253 -8.14 -2.54 18.93
C GLY A 253 -7.55 -2.22 20.30
N MET A 254 -7.86 -3.04 21.33
CA MET A 254 -7.29 -2.87 22.67
C MET A 254 -5.76 -2.90 22.66
N CYS A 255 -5.18 -3.85 21.90
CA CYS A 255 -3.74 -3.96 21.75
C CYS A 255 -3.11 -2.74 21.05
N LYS A 256 -3.78 -2.16 20.05
CA LYS A 256 -3.31 -0.97 19.32
C LYS A 256 -3.30 0.28 20.21
N GLU A 257 -4.25 0.40 21.12
CA GLU A 257 -4.33 1.48 22.11
C GLU A 257 -3.43 1.24 23.34
N GLY A 258 -2.64 0.17 23.34
CA GLY A 258 -1.73 -0.16 24.46
C GLY A 258 -2.42 -0.78 25.67
N MET A 259 -3.71 -1.10 25.61
CA MET A 259 -4.49 -1.68 26.71
C MET A 259 -4.28 -3.20 26.79
N VAL A 260 -3.04 -3.65 26.93
CA VAL A 260 -2.66 -5.06 26.81
C VAL A 260 -3.31 -5.92 27.89
N ASP A 261 -3.29 -5.44 29.15
CA ASP A 261 -3.87 -6.19 30.28
C ASP A 261 -5.38 -6.39 30.10
N ARG A 262 -6.08 -5.34 29.64
CA ARG A 262 -7.53 -5.42 29.32
C ARG A 262 -7.80 -6.38 28.18
N ALA A 263 -6.92 -6.47 27.17
CA ALA A 263 -7.03 -7.45 26.09
C ALA A 263 -6.89 -8.89 26.61
N PHE A 264 -5.97 -9.14 27.54
CA PHE A 264 -5.83 -10.46 28.18
C PHE A 264 -7.04 -10.85 29.01
N GLU A 265 -7.56 -9.94 29.82
CA GLU A 265 -8.79 -10.16 30.60
C GLU A 265 -9.97 -10.45 29.66
N PHE A 266 -10.08 -9.70 28.56
CA PHE A 266 -11.13 -9.89 27.58
C PHE A 266 -11.04 -11.29 26.94
N VAL A 267 -9.86 -11.73 26.50
CA VAL A 267 -9.66 -13.07 25.92
C VAL A 267 -10.01 -14.16 26.94
N ARG A 268 -9.63 -14.01 28.21
CA ARG A 268 -10.00 -14.96 29.27
C ARG A 268 -11.51 -15.02 29.49
N SER A 269 -12.20 -13.88 29.35
CA SER A 269 -13.65 -13.80 29.50
C SER A 269 -14.44 -14.43 28.35
N LEU A 270 -13.84 -14.66 27.18
CA LEU A 270 -14.50 -15.23 26.01
C LEU A 270 -15.09 -16.60 26.29
N LYS A 271 -14.42 -17.42 27.10
CA LYS A 271 -14.92 -18.74 27.50
C LYS A 271 -16.26 -18.65 28.25
N SER A 272 -16.43 -17.66 29.12
CA SER A 272 -17.71 -17.43 29.84
C SER A 272 -18.82 -16.95 28.90
N LYS A 273 -18.45 -16.36 27.75
CA LYS A 273 -19.36 -15.91 26.69
C LYS A 273 -19.67 -17.01 25.66
N GLY A 274 -19.17 -18.24 25.88
CA GLY A 274 -19.40 -19.39 25.01
C GLY A 274 -18.56 -19.41 23.74
N CYS A 275 -17.46 -18.63 23.70
CA CYS A 275 -16.51 -18.60 22.61
C CYS A 275 -15.13 -19.01 23.11
N GLU A 276 -14.42 -19.85 22.37
CA GLU A 276 -13.04 -20.21 22.69
C GLU A 276 -12.08 -19.38 21.81
N PRO A 277 -11.04 -18.77 22.41
CA PRO A 277 -10.00 -18.09 21.65
C PRO A 277 -9.37 -19.01 20.61
N ASP A 278 -9.16 -18.49 19.41
CA ASP A 278 -8.55 -19.20 18.28
C ASP A 278 -7.05 -18.83 18.13
N VAL A 279 -6.37 -19.47 17.19
CA VAL A 279 -4.97 -19.19 16.86
C VAL A 279 -4.75 -17.71 16.54
N VAL A 280 -5.74 -17.03 15.95
CA VAL A 280 -5.64 -15.60 15.61
C VAL A 280 -5.62 -14.73 16.87
N SER A 281 -6.48 -15.06 17.87
CA SER A 281 -6.51 -14.37 19.17
C SER A 281 -5.14 -14.44 19.86
N TYR A 282 -4.56 -15.65 19.91
CA TYR A 282 -3.23 -15.86 20.50
C TYR A 282 -2.13 -15.12 19.72
N ASN A 283 -2.16 -15.13 18.39
CA ASN A 283 -1.19 -14.45 17.54
C ASN A 283 -1.24 -12.92 17.72
N ILE A 284 -2.41 -12.32 17.93
CA ILE A 284 -2.55 -10.89 18.21
C ILE A 284 -1.85 -10.55 19.53
N LEU A 285 -2.15 -11.30 20.61
CA LEU A 285 -1.56 -11.07 21.92
C LEU A 285 -0.05 -11.34 21.92
N LEU A 286 0.39 -12.43 21.29
CA LEU A 286 1.81 -12.79 21.17
C LEU A 286 2.62 -11.67 20.49
N ARG A 287 2.11 -11.17 19.36
CA ARG A 287 2.76 -10.07 18.64
C ARG A 287 2.96 -8.83 19.51
N VAL A 288 1.95 -8.48 20.33
CA VAL A 288 2.03 -7.31 21.20
C VAL A 288 3.02 -7.53 22.33
N LEU A 289 3.01 -8.68 23.01
CA LEU A 289 3.97 -9.01 24.05
C LEU A 289 5.40 -8.94 23.54
N LEU A 290 5.66 -9.56 22.39
CA LEU A 290 7.01 -9.57 21.79
C LEU A 290 7.43 -8.19 21.28
N ASN A 291 6.49 -7.35 20.83
CA ASN A 291 6.78 -5.96 20.47
C ASN A 291 7.15 -5.11 21.70
N LEU A 292 6.64 -5.46 22.87
CA LEU A 292 6.98 -4.82 24.15
C LEU A 292 8.23 -5.43 24.81
N GLY A 293 8.88 -6.42 24.18
CA GLY A 293 10.03 -7.13 24.73
C GLY A 293 9.70 -8.09 25.88
N LYS A 294 8.43 -8.42 26.12
CA LYS A 294 7.97 -9.30 27.20
C LYS A 294 8.02 -10.77 26.78
N TRP A 295 9.23 -11.31 26.59
CA TRP A 295 9.46 -12.67 26.12
C TRP A 295 8.91 -13.74 27.05
N ASP A 296 9.11 -13.59 28.39
CA ASP A 296 8.66 -14.56 29.40
C ASP A 296 7.12 -14.72 29.40
N GLU A 297 6.40 -13.61 29.18
CA GLU A 297 4.95 -13.63 29.06
C GLU A 297 4.53 -14.26 27.71
N GLY A 298 5.28 -14.03 26.65
CA GLY A 298 5.10 -14.63 25.34
C GLY A 298 5.24 -16.16 25.35
N GLU A 299 6.24 -16.69 26.04
CA GLU A 299 6.44 -18.13 26.24
C GLU A 299 5.29 -18.77 27.03
N LYS A 300 4.84 -18.12 28.10
CA LYS A 300 3.68 -18.57 28.87
C LYS A 300 2.41 -18.60 28.01
N LEU A 301 2.25 -17.60 27.15
CA LEU A 301 1.11 -17.53 26.23
C LEU A 301 1.15 -18.66 25.18
N LEU A 302 2.32 -18.99 24.67
CA LEU A 302 2.53 -20.12 23.76
C LEU A 302 2.21 -21.46 24.45
N ALA A 303 2.67 -21.64 25.70
CA ALA A 303 2.37 -22.82 26.49
C ALA A 303 0.86 -22.96 26.75
N GLU A 304 0.17 -21.85 27.06
CA GLU A 304 -1.29 -21.80 27.19
C GLU A 304 -1.98 -22.20 25.87
N MET A 305 -1.52 -21.66 24.73
CA MET A 305 -2.01 -21.97 23.40
C MET A 305 -1.97 -23.48 23.12
N TYR A 306 -0.82 -24.12 23.38
CA TYR A 306 -0.67 -25.59 23.26
C TYR A 306 -1.59 -26.35 24.20
N SER A 307 -1.67 -25.94 25.48
CA SER A 307 -2.49 -26.63 26.47
C SER A 307 -3.99 -26.62 26.15
N ARG A 308 -4.42 -25.62 25.35
CA ARG A 308 -5.81 -25.50 24.88
C ARG A 308 -6.06 -26.16 23.51
N GLY A 309 -5.08 -26.87 22.96
CA GLY A 309 -5.20 -27.54 21.65
C GLY A 309 -5.16 -26.59 20.46
N CYS A 310 -4.77 -25.32 20.66
CA CYS A 310 -4.52 -24.38 19.58
C CYS A 310 -3.07 -24.54 19.12
N GLU A 311 -2.82 -25.31 18.06
CA GLU A 311 -1.46 -25.49 17.54
C GLU A 311 -0.94 -24.23 16.85
N PRO A 312 0.30 -23.79 17.15
CA PRO A 312 0.96 -22.70 16.42
C PRO A 312 1.03 -22.99 14.92
N ASN A 313 0.68 -22.00 14.13
CA ASN A 313 0.70 -22.08 12.67
C ASN A 313 1.86 -21.25 12.06
N VAL A 314 1.97 -21.21 10.73
CA VAL A 314 2.97 -20.43 10.00
C VAL A 314 3.04 -18.98 10.51
N VAL A 315 1.90 -18.32 10.74
CA VAL A 315 1.85 -16.93 11.24
C VAL A 315 2.44 -16.81 12.65
N THR A 316 2.19 -17.80 13.54
CA THR A 316 2.78 -17.79 14.89
C THR A 316 4.32 -17.82 14.82
N TYR A 317 4.87 -18.73 14.01
CA TYR A 317 6.32 -18.84 13.82
C TYR A 317 6.91 -17.60 13.14
N SER A 318 6.24 -17.03 12.15
CA SER A 318 6.68 -15.77 11.50
C SER A 318 6.71 -14.59 12.47
N ILE A 319 5.78 -14.53 13.43
CA ILE A 319 5.79 -13.52 14.51
C ILE A 319 7.04 -13.70 15.40
N LEU A 320 7.37 -14.94 15.79
CA LEU A 320 8.54 -15.23 16.60
C LEU A 320 9.83 -14.86 15.87
N ILE A 321 9.99 -15.33 14.62
CA ILE A 321 11.15 -15.03 13.76
C ILE A 321 11.32 -13.52 13.61
N SER A 322 10.26 -12.82 13.23
CA SER A 322 10.29 -11.36 13.04
C SER A 322 10.68 -10.60 14.31
N SER A 323 10.19 -11.06 15.47
CA SER A 323 10.50 -10.43 16.76
C SER A 323 11.93 -10.70 17.18
N LEU A 324 12.45 -11.92 17.02
CA LEU A 324 13.84 -12.29 17.30
C LEU A 324 14.82 -11.50 16.41
N CYS A 325 14.51 -11.40 15.11
CA CYS A 325 15.31 -10.60 14.17
C CYS A 325 15.36 -9.12 14.55
N ARG A 326 14.22 -8.55 14.99
CA ARG A 326 14.17 -7.16 15.46
C ARG A 326 15.02 -6.93 16.70
N ASP A 327 15.03 -7.89 17.62
CA ASP A 327 15.80 -7.81 18.88
C ASP A 327 17.27 -8.22 18.71
N GLY A 328 17.72 -8.47 17.45
CA GLY A 328 19.12 -8.85 17.14
C GLY A 328 19.48 -10.30 17.47
N LYS A 329 18.50 -11.15 17.81
CA LYS A 329 18.71 -12.58 18.12
C LYS A 329 18.55 -13.44 16.88
N VAL A 330 19.36 -13.18 15.85
CA VAL A 330 19.17 -13.78 14.52
C VAL A 330 19.39 -15.29 14.52
N GLU A 331 20.34 -15.80 15.29
CA GLU A 331 20.60 -17.24 15.41
C GLU A 331 19.41 -18.00 16.03
N ASP A 332 18.75 -17.40 17.03
CA ASP A 332 17.54 -17.98 17.61
C ASP A 332 16.40 -17.97 16.59
N ALA A 333 16.28 -16.92 15.78
CA ALA A 333 15.29 -16.86 14.69
C ALA A 333 15.51 -17.97 13.65
N VAL A 334 16.78 -18.26 13.29
CA VAL A 334 17.13 -19.38 12.41
C VAL A 334 16.73 -20.73 13.04
N ASN A 335 16.94 -20.90 14.35
CA ASN A 335 16.53 -22.10 15.06
C ASN A 335 14.99 -22.27 15.04
N VAL A 336 14.25 -21.18 15.23
CA VAL A 336 12.77 -21.19 15.13
C VAL A 336 12.31 -21.58 13.74
N LEU A 337 12.98 -21.12 12.66
CA LEU A 337 12.70 -21.53 11.29
C LEU A 337 12.94 -23.04 11.08
N LYS A 338 14.00 -23.60 11.66
CA LYS A 338 14.28 -25.06 11.61
C LYS A 338 13.17 -25.85 12.30
N VAL A 339 12.79 -25.46 13.51
CA VAL A 339 11.69 -26.09 14.26
C VAL A 339 10.37 -26.04 13.49
N MET A 340 10.09 -24.90 12.82
CA MET A 340 8.91 -24.75 11.96
C MET A 340 8.90 -25.79 10.83
N LYS A 341 10.04 -26.00 10.15
CA LYS A 341 10.20 -27.01 9.10
C LYS A 341 10.08 -28.45 9.63
N GLU A 342 10.70 -28.75 10.78
CA GLU A 342 10.60 -30.06 11.43
C GLU A 342 9.16 -30.44 11.79
N LYS A 343 8.33 -29.45 12.09
CA LYS A 343 6.88 -29.64 12.31
C LYS A 343 6.08 -29.78 11.00
N GLY A 344 6.73 -29.79 9.85
CA GLY A 344 6.08 -29.93 8.54
C GLY A 344 5.36 -28.66 8.06
N LEU A 345 5.57 -27.52 8.71
CA LEU A 345 5.04 -26.23 8.27
C LEU A 345 5.94 -25.66 7.18
N ARG A 346 5.34 -25.21 6.08
CA ARG A 346 6.07 -24.56 4.99
C ARG A 346 6.24 -23.07 5.30
N PRO A 347 7.49 -22.57 5.43
CA PRO A 347 7.76 -21.15 5.59
C PRO A 347 7.24 -20.34 4.39
N ASP A 348 6.81 -19.13 4.65
CA ASP A 348 6.37 -18.16 3.65
C ASP A 348 7.34 -16.96 3.59
N ALA A 349 7.03 -15.96 2.76
CA ALA A 349 7.83 -14.74 2.65
C ALA A 349 7.98 -14.03 4.01
N TYR A 350 6.92 -14.00 4.83
CA TYR A 350 6.96 -13.38 6.16
C TYR A 350 7.87 -14.11 7.15
N SER A 351 8.24 -15.36 6.87
CA SER A 351 9.23 -16.12 7.65
C SER A 351 10.66 -15.81 7.21
N TYR A 352 10.91 -15.61 5.90
CA TYR A 352 12.24 -15.40 5.34
C TYR A 352 12.67 -13.94 5.33
N ASP A 353 11.79 -12.99 4.99
CA ASP A 353 12.11 -11.57 4.84
C ASP A 353 12.78 -10.95 6.08
N PRO A 354 12.31 -11.25 7.32
CA PRO A 354 12.96 -10.74 8.51
C PRO A 354 14.39 -11.25 8.67
N LEU A 355 14.67 -12.52 8.31
CA LEU A 355 15.99 -13.13 8.38
C LEU A 355 16.95 -12.52 7.37
N VAL A 356 16.53 -12.42 6.09
CA VAL A 356 17.31 -11.77 5.04
C VAL A 356 17.64 -10.32 5.43
N SER A 357 16.63 -9.57 5.90
CA SER A 357 16.82 -8.19 6.36
C SER A 357 17.77 -8.09 7.57
N ALA A 358 17.68 -9.02 8.52
CA ALA A 358 18.54 -9.04 9.72
C ALA A 358 19.99 -9.35 9.34
N PHE A 359 20.27 -10.36 8.52
CA PHE A 359 21.61 -10.66 8.02
C PHE A 359 22.20 -9.49 7.22
N CYS A 360 21.39 -8.82 6.42
CA CYS A 360 21.80 -7.61 5.72
C CYS A 360 22.19 -6.48 6.70
N LYS A 361 21.44 -6.28 7.78
CA LYS A 361 21.75 -5.27 8.82
C LYS A 361 23.03 -5.60 9.58
N GLU A 362 23.30 -6.89 9.83
CA GLU A 362 24.54 -7.36 10.48
C GLU A 362 25.74 -7.35 9.53
N GLY A 363 25.55 -7.07 8.25
CA GLY A 363 26.61 -7.11 7.22
C GLY A 363 27.00 -8.53 6.78
N ARG A 364 26.26 -9.56 7.18
CA ARG A 364 26.47 -10.99 6.84
C ARG A 364 25.79 -11.31 5.50
N LEU A 365 26.28 -10.70 4.44
CA LEU A 365 25.64 -10.78 3.12
C LEU A 365 25.61 -12.22 2.57
N ASP A 366 26.65 -13.01 2.83
CA ASP A 366 26.73 -14.40 2.39
C ASP A 366 25.53 -15.23 2.88
N LEU A 367 25.17 -15.02 4.17
CA LEU A 367 24.00 -15.69 4.75
C LEU A 367 22.68 -15.12 4.22
N ALA A 368 22.61 -13.81 3.96
CA ALA A 368 21.42 -13.23 3.36
C ALA A 368 21.12 -13.86 1.98
N ILE A 369 22.16 -14.12 1.18
CA ILE A 369 22.05 -14.78 -0.13
C ILE A 369 21.67 -16.26 0.06
N GLU A 370 22.33 -16.98 0.98
CA GLU A 370 22.00 -18.38 1.29
C GLU A 370 20.53 -18.55 1.69
N PHE A 371 20.00 -17.59 2.47
CA PHE A 371 18.59 -17.63 2.87
C PHE A 371 17.63 -17.28 1.72
N LEU A 372 18.04 -16.47 0.73
CA LEU A 372 17.28 -16.31 -0.51
C LEU A 372 17.22 -17.60 -1.31
N ASP A 373 18.36 -18.30 -1.46
CA ASP A 373 18.41 -19.59 -2.16
C ASP A 373 17.56 -20.64 -1.43
N LEU A 374 17.60 -20.63 -0.09
CA LEU A 374 16.76 -21.52 0.72
C LEU A 374 15.27 -21.21 0.53
N MET A 375 14.90 -19.94 0.45
CA MET A 375 13.53 -19.48 0.18
C MET A 375 13.04 -20.00 -1.17
N ILE A 376 13.87 -19.94 -2.21
CA ILE A 376 13.58 -20.46 -3.55
C ILE A 376 13.43 -21.99 -3.51
N THR A 377 14.32 -22.71 -2.83
CA THR A 377 14.28 -24.19 -2.73
C THR A 377 13.04 -24.68 -2.00
N ASP A 378 12.54 -23.91 -1.02
CA ASP A 378 11.28 -24.20 -0.30
C ASP A 378 10.02 -23.84 -1.13
N GLY A 379 10.21 -23.29 -2.35
CA GLY A 379 9.13 -22.93 -3.27
C GLY A 379 8.48 -21.56 -2.98
N CYS A 380 9.12 -20.74 -2.17
CA CYS A 380 8.74 -19.36 -1.93
C CYS A 380 9.64 -18.45 -2.78
N LEU A 381 9.08 -17.80 -3.79
CA LEU A 381 9.86 -16.93 -4.67
C LEU A 381 10.14 -15.60 -3.99
N PRO A 382 11.42 -15.13 -3.96
CA PRO A 382 11.74 -13.79 -3.50
C PRO A 382 11.02 -12.72 -4.32
N ASP A 383 10.64 -11.66 -3.66
CA ASP A 383 10.03 -10.50 -4.31
C ASP A 383 11.05 -9.37 -4.51
N ILE A 384 10.59 -8.28 -5.13
CA ILE A 384 11.44 -7.11 -5.40
C ILE A 384 11.96 -6.46 -4.13
N VAL A 385 11.24 -6.59 -2.98
CA VAL A 385 11.65 -6.02 -1.69
C VAL A 385 12.88 -6.75 -1.14
N ASN A 386 12.94 -8.07 -1.28
CA ASN A 386 14.11 -8.88 -0.88
C ASN A 386 15.34 -8.44 -1.68
N TYR A 387 15.21 -8.34 -3.00
CA TYR A 387 16.31 -7.89 -3.84
C TYR A 387 16.75 -6.46 -3.52
N ASN A 388 15.80 -5.52 -3.32
CA ASN A 388 16.12 -4.14 -2.96
C ASN A 388 16.89 -4.07 -1.63
N THR A 389 16.57 -4.93 -0.66
CA THR A 389 17.28 -5.00 0.63
C THR A 389 18.74 -5.44 0.43
N ILE A 390 18.98 -6.42 -0.43
CA ILE A 390 20.33 -6.89 -0.77
C ILE A 390 21.10 -5.83 -1.57
N LEU A 391 20.48 -5.21 -2.56
CA LEU A 391 21.09 -4.12 -3.34
C LEU A 391 21.54 -2.98 -2.44
N ALA A 392 20.69 -2.53 -1.52
CA ALA A 392 21.03 -1.49 -0.55
C ALA A 392 22.21 -1.89 0.33
N THR A 393 22.26 -3.16 0.77
CA THR A 393 23.34 -3.67 1.63
C THR A 393 24.65 -3.79 0.87
N LEU A 394 24.63 -4.29 -0.37
CA LEU A 394 25.82 -4.34 -1.23
C LEU A 394 26.43 -2.96 -1.43
N CYS A 395 25.60 -1.98 -1.74
CA CYS A 395 26.07 -0.61 -1.93
C CYS A 395 26.63 -0.02 -0.63
N LYS A 396 25.96 -0.27 0.52
CA LYS A 396 26.45 0.18 1.82
C LYS A 396 27.83 -0.42 2.17
N ASN A 397 28.09 -1.66 1.73
CA ASN A 397 29.37 -2.35 1.93
C ASN A 397 30.43 -1.98 0.87
N GLY A 398 30.15 -1.02 -0.02
CA GLY A 398 31.06 -0.56 -1.05
C GLY A 398 31.09 -1.43 -2.33
N ASN A 399 30.18 -2.41 -2.45
CA ASN A 399 30.10 -3.34 -3.58
C ASN A 399 29.08 -2.87 -4.62
N ALA A 400 29.18 -1.59 -5.02
CA ALA A 400 28.21 -0.96 -5.93
C ALA A 400 28.20 -1.61 -7.33
N ASP A 401 29.35 -2.10 -7.82
CA ASP A 401 29.44 -2.77 -9.13
C ASP A 401 28.65 -4.10 -9.15
N LEU A 402 28.76 -4.88 -8.08
CA LEU A 402 27.99 -6.12 -7.94
C LEU A 402 26.49 -5.82 -7.78
N ALA A 403 26.13 -4.76 -7.06
CA ALA A 403 24.74 -4.34 -6.96
C ALA A 403 24.16 -3.97 -8.32
N LEU A 404 24.91 -3.27 -9.17
CA LEU A 404 24.50 -2.92 -10.54
C LEU A 404 24.31 -4.17 -11.41
N GLU A 405 25.23 -5.14 -11.33
CA GLU A 405 25.12 -6.40 -12.08
C GLU A 405 23.84 -7.15 -11.70
N ILE A 406 23.53 -7.25 -10.40
CA ILE A 406 22.28 -7.87 -9.94
C ILE A 406 21.07 -7.09 -10.41
N PHE A 407 21.10 -5.74 -10.29
CA PHE A 407 20.01 -4.89 -10.71
C PHE A 407 19.65 -5.06 -12.19
N GLU A 408 20.66 -5.17 -13.06
CA GLU A 408 20.46 -5.39 -14.49
C GLU A 408 19.81 -6.74 -14.78
N LYS A 409 20.15 -7.77 -14.01
CA LYS A 409 19.63 -9.13 -14.16
C LYS A 409 18.26 -9.37 -13.54
N LEU A 410 17.74 -8.45 -12.71
CA LEU A 410 16.43 -8.61 -12.05
C LEU A 410 15.28 -8.85 -13.02
N GLY A 411 15.31 -8.20 -14.20
CA GLY A 411 14.31 -8.42 -15.24
C GLY A 411 14.28 -9.83 -15.81
N GLU A 412 15.45 -10.49 -15.88
CA GLU A 412 15.60 -11.87 -16.38
C GLU A 412 15.07 -12.90 -15.36
N VAL A 413 15.16 -12.57 -14.06
CA VAL A 413 14.68 -13.43 -12.97
C VAL A 413 13.14 -13.31 -12.78
N GLY A 414 12.48 -12.44 -13.52
CA GLY A 414 11.04 -12.23 -13.41
C GLY A 414 10.62 -11.20 -12.36
N CYS A 415 11.57 -10.49 -11.75
CA CYS A 415 11.36 -9.40 -10.81
C CYS A 415 11.85 -8.08 -11.42
N PRO A 416 11.13 -7.47 -12.39
CA PRO A 416 11.59 -6.26 -13.03
C PRO A 416 11.73 -5.13 -12.00
N PRO A 417 12.85 -4.35 -12.08
CA PRO A 417 13.06 -3.21 -11.18
C PRO A 417 11.89 -2.24 -11.22
N ASP A 418 11.45 -1.83 -10.04
CA ASP A 418 10.40 -0.83 -9.83
C ASP A 418 10.99 0.53 -9.43
N VAL A 419 10.13 1.54 -9.21
CA VAL A 419 10.55 2.88 -8.75
C VAL A 419 11.42 2.79 -7.49
N SER A 420 11.06 1.90 -6.54
CA SER A 420 11.81 1.72 -5.30
C SER A 420 13.21 1.14 -5.54
N SER A 421 13.35 0.21 -6.50
CA SER A 421 14.66 -0.34 -6.90
C SER A 421 15.58 0.75 -7.45
N TYR A 422 15.06 1.61 -8.34
CA TYR A 422 15.81 2.73 -8.89
C TYR A 422 16.20 3.74 -7.82
N ASN A 423 15.28 4.10 -6.92
CA ASN A 423 15.55 5.02 -5.81
C ASN A 423 16.61 4.46 -4.85
N THR A 424 16.57 3.17 -4.56
CA THR A 424 17.56 2.46 -3.73
C THR A 424 18.94 2.53 -4.36
N MET A 425 19.07 2.14 -5.64
CA MET A 425 20.34 2.17 -6.35
C MET A 425 20.87 3.59 -6.52
N PHE A 426 20.01 4.55 -6.88
CA PHE A 426 20.37 5.96 -6.97
C PHE A 426 20.97 6.48 -5.66
N SER A 427 20.24 6.31 -4.54
CA SER A 427 20.69 6.78 -3.22
C SER A 427 21.98 6.10 -2.78
N ALA A 428 22.11 4.83 -3.08
CA ALA A 428 23.29 4.04 -2.74
C ALA A 428 24.54 4.45 -3.53
N LEU A 429 24.42 4.59 -4.85
CA LEU A 429 25.52 5.06 -5.73
C LEU A 429 25.94 6.49 -5.37
N TRP A 430 24.97 7.35 -5.07
CA TRP A 430 25.26 8.72 -4.64
C TRP A 430 26.05 8.75 -3.33
N ASN A 431 25.68 7.90 -2.36
CA ASN A 431 26.39 7.79 -1.08
C ASN A 431 27.82 7.24 -1.22
N CYS A 432 28.05 6.40 -2.25
CA CYS A 432 29.38 5.90 -2.60
C CYS A 432 30.22 6.95 -3.38
N GLY A 433 29.68 8.13 -3.69
CA GLY A 433 30.36 9.20 -4.43
C GLY A 433 30.30 9.05 -5.95
N ASP A 434 29.62 8.02 -6.46
CA ASP A 434 29.49 7.79 -7.91
C ASP A 434 28.26 8.49 -8.48
N ARG A 435 28.37 9.81 -8.56
CA ARG A 435 27.28 10.68 -9.02
C ARG A 435 26.88 10.44 -10.48
N ALA A 436 27.84 10.08 -11.34
CA ALA A 436 27.59 9.87 -12.75
C ALA A 436 26.68 8.65 -12.98
N ARG A 437 26.98 7.52 -12.33
CA ARG A 437 26.13 6.32 -12.40
C ARG A 437 24.81 6.52 -11.67
N ALA A 438 24.79 7.26 -10.55
CA ALA A 438 23.56 7.60 -9.84
C ALA A 438 22.57 8.37 -10.75
N LEU A 439 23.02 9.43 -11.42
CA LEU A 439 22.19 10.18 -12.38
C LEU A 439 21.77 9.33 -13.59
N GLY A 440 22.65 8.41 -14.01
CA GLY A 440 22.34 7.40 -15.03
C GLY A 440 21.16 6.51 -14.66
N MET A 441 20.98 6.18 -13.36
CA MET A 441 19.83 5.42 -12.88
C MET A 441 18.51 6.17 -13.11
N ILE A 442 18.46 7.46 -12.81
CA ILE A 442 17.26 8.28 -13.03
C ILE A 442 16.92 8.37 -14.52
N SER A 443 17.95 8.61 -15.35
CA SER A 443 17.76 8.65 -16.82
C SER A 443 17.29 7.29 -17.35
N GLY A 444 17.85 6.19 -16.84
CA GLY A 444 17.46 4.82 -17.20
C GLY A 444 16.04 4.48 -16.79
N MET A 445 15.60 4.98 -15.63
CA MET A 445 14.22 4.83 -15.13
C MET A 445 13.23 5.48 -16.11
N VAL A 446 13.45 6.74 -16.46
CA VAL A 446 12.58 7.49 -17.38
C VAL A 446 12.58 6.85 -18.78
N ASN A 447 13.75 6.43 -19.30
CA ASN A 447 13.85 5.77 -20.60
C ASN A 447 13.09 4.44 -20.68
N LYS A 448 12.91 3.74 -19.55
CA LYS A 448 12.09 2.53 -19.45
C LYS A 448 10.61 2.81 -19.25
N GLY A 449 10.20 4.08 -19.25
CA GLY A 449 8.81 4.49 -19.05
C GLY A 449 8.31 4.34 -17.60
N ILE A 450 9.24 4.33 -16.64
CA ILE A 450 8.94 4.34 -15.22
C ILE A 450 9.01 5.79 -14.76
N ASP A 451 7.87 6.39 -14.42
CA ASP A 451 7.82 7.79 -14.01
C ASP A 451 8.38 7.97 -12.59
N PRO A 452 9.22 9.00 -12.34
CA PRO A 452 9.64 9.38 -11.00
C PRO A 452 8.45 9.68 -10.10
N ASP A 453 8.54 9.29 -8.84
CA ASP A 453 7.52 9.56 -7.82
C ASP A 453 7.99 10.61 -6.80
N GLU A 454 7.15 10.93 -5.82
CA GLU A 454 7.48 11.85 -4.73
C GLU A 454 8.76 11.44 -3.98
N ILE A 455 8.96 10.12 -3.79
CA ILE A 455 10.14 9.58 -3.09
C ILE A 455 11.40 9.80 -3.93
N THR A 456 11.30 9.69 -5.27
CA THR A 456 12.40 9.97 -6.19
C THR A 456 12.86 11.42 -6.07
N TYR A 457 11.91 12.39 -6.12
CA TYR A 457 12.22 13.81 -5.94
C TYR A 457 12.84 14.10 -4.56
N ASN A 458 12.26 13.56 -3.48
CA ASN A 458 12.79 13.74 -2.13
C ASN A 458 14.20 13.13 -1.96
N SER A 459 14.47 12.01 -2.62
CA SER A 459 15.80 11.38 -2.63
C SER A 459 16.83 12.25 -3.35
N LEU A 460 16.47 12.80 -4.51
CA LEU A 460 17.31 13.74 -5.27
C LEU A 460 17.61 15.02 -4.45
N ILE A 461 16.57 15.66 -3.91
CA ILE A 461 16.68 16.86 -3.08
C ILE A 461 17.58 16.58 -1.86
N SER A 462 17.40 15.44 -1.19
CA SER A 462 18.19 15.04 -0.03
C SER A 462 19.67 14.85 -0.37
N CYS A 463 19.95 14.25 -1.52
CA CYS A 463 21.31 14.03 -2.01
C CYS A 463 22.01 15.37 -2.34
N LEU A 464 21.31 16.27 -3.03
CA LEU A 464 21.84 17.61 -3.37
C LEU A 464 22.09 18.45 -2.11
N CYS A 465 21.15 18.46 -1.16
CA CYS A 465 21.32 19.16 0.12
C CYS A 465 22.52 18.64 0.92
N ARG A 466 22.79 17.33 0.88
CA ARG A 466 23.92 16.71 1.56
C ARG A 466 25.27 17.14 0.97
N ASP A 467 25.28 17.32 -0.35
CA ASP A 467 26.48 17.76 -1.08
C ASP A 467 26.65 19.29 -1.08
N GLY A 468 25.78 20.04 -0.41
CA GLY A 468 25.82 21.49 -0.33
C GLY A 468 25.26 22.22 -1.56
N MET A 469 24.72 21.49 -2.55
CA MET A 469 24.07 22.05 -3.75
C MET A 469 22.61 22.40 -3.43
N VAL A 470 22.42 23.40 -2.54
CA VAL A 470 21.09 23.68 -2.00
C VAL A 470 20.23 24.47 -3.01
N ASP A 471 20.85 25.26 -3.87
CA ASP A 471 20.13 26.05 -4.89
C ASP A 471 19.50 25.11 -5.95
N GLU A 472 20.22 24.08 -6.36
CA GLU A 472 19.69 23.02 -7.22
C GLU A 472 18.59 22.21 -6.53
N ALA A 473 18.72 21.98 -5.23
CA ALA A 473 17.68 21.30 -4.44
C ALA A 473 16.39 22.13 -4.38
N ILE A 474 16.48 23.46 -4.22
CA ILE A 474 15.33 24.37 -4.30
C ILE A 474 14.72 24.35 -5.71
N GLY A 475 15.55 24.34 -6.76
CA GLY A 475 15.10 24.21 -8.14
C GLY A 475 14.27 22.93 -8.34
N LEU A 476 14.74 21.78 -7.84
CA LEU A 476 13.99 20.52 -7.90
C LEU A 476 12.68 20.53 -7.10
N LEU A 477 12.59 21.28 -6.00
CA LEU A 477 11.35 21.44 -5.26
C LEU A 477 10.28 22.16 -6.12
N VAL A 478 10.70 23.13 -6.95
CA VAL A 478 9.83 23.82 -7.91
C VAL A 478 9.47 22.91 -9.09
N ASP A 479 10.44 22.14 -9.59
CA ASP A 479 10.22 21.18 -10.68
C ASP A 479 9.24 20.05 -10.27
N MET A 480 9.28 19.62 -9.03
CA MET A 480 8.33 18.66 -8.45
C MET A 480 6.88 19.17 -8.58
N GLU A 481 6.66 20.46 -8.28
CA GLU A 481 5.32 21.08 -8.42
C GLU A 481 4.91 21.17 -9.90
N SER A 482 5.82 21.56 -10.78
CA SER A 482 5.54 21.66 -12.22
C SER A 482 5.20 20.32 -12.84
N SER A 483 5.73 19.24 -12.28
CA SER A 483 5.44 17.86 -12.66
C SER A 483 4.12 17.32 -12.05
N GLY A 484 3.41 18.14 -11.29
CA GLY A 484 2.10 17.79 -10.71
C GLY A 484 2.15 17.13 -9.34
N PHE A 485 3.32 17.00 -8.74
CA PHE A 485 3.49 16.52 -7.36
C PHE A 485 3.49 17.69 -6.38
N LYS A 486 2.65 17.62 -5.36
CA LYS A 486 2.67 18.63 -4.29
C LYS A 486 3.79 18.32 -3.30
N PRO A 487 4.75 19.25 -3.07
CA PRO A 487 5.72 19.08 -2.02
C PRO A 487 5.05 18.87 -0.66
N THR A 488 5.55 17.91 0.09
CA THR A 488 5.04 17.55 1.42
C THR A 488 5.89 18.19 2.52
N VAL A 489 5.46 18.05 3.76
CA VAL A 489 6.25 18.46 4.93
C VAL A 489 7.66 17.87 4.88
N ILE A 490 7.80 16.63 4.38
CA ILE A 490 9.10 15.96 4.25
C ILE A 490 9.97 16.68 3.23
N SER A 491 9.44 17.04 2.06
CA SER A 491 10.18 17.75 1.00
C SER A 491 10.72 19.08 1.50
N TYR A 492 9.90 19.88 2.17
CA TYR A 492 10.31 21.16 2.75
C TYR A 492 11.33 20.98 3.88
N ASN A 493 11.14 20.01 4.77
CA ASN A 493 12.06 19.73 5.88
C ASN A 493 13.46 19.35 5.39
N ILE A 494 13.57 18.60 4.28
CA ILE A 494 14.86 18.23 3.69
C ILE A 494 15.61 19.49 3.23
N VAL A 495 14.92 20.42 2.54
CA VAL A 495 15.52 21.68 2.05
C VAL A 495 15.87 22.60 3.21
N ILE A 496 14.97 22.78 4.20
CA ILE A 496 15.23 23.58 5.40
C ILE A 496 16.47 23.06 6.14
N LEU A 497 16.57 21.73 6.35
CA LEU A 497 17.74 21.13 6.98
C LEU A 497 19.02 21.34 6.15
N GLY A 498 18.93 21.26 4.83
CA GLY A 498 20.04 21.53 3.92
C GLY A 498 20.54 22.96 4.03
N LEU A 499 19.62 23.94 4.03
CA LEU A 499 19.91 25.36 4.20
C LEU A 499 20.52 25.66 5.57
N CYS A 500 19.98 25.08 6.64
CA CYS A 500 20.52 25.22 7.97
C CYS A 500 21.97 24.68 8.08
N LYS A 501 22.26 23.52 7.47
CA LYS A 501 23.62 22.95 7.41
C LYS A 501 24.57 23.78 6.56
N ALA A 502 24.06 24.48 5.56
CA ALA A 502 24.83 25.42 4.72
C ALA A 502 24.98 26.80 5.37
N HIS A 503 24.54 27.00 6.62
CA HIS A 503 24.52 28.27 7.34
C HIS A 503 23.71 29.38 6.66
N ARG A 504 22.72 29.01 5.81
CA ARG A 504 21.80 29.91 5.09
C ARG A 504 20.45 29.98 5.81
N THR A 505 20.46 30.39 7.07
CA THR A 505 19.25 30.41 7.93
C THR A 505 18.18 31.40 7.44
N GLY A 506 18.57 32.51 6.79
CA GLY A 506 17.61 33.45 6.16
C GLY A 506 16.77 32.75 5.10
N ASP A 507 17.42 32.04 4.20
CA ASP A 507 16.73 31.32 3.12
C ASP A 507 15.87 30.16 3.69
N ALA A 508 16.30 29.53 4.78
CA ALA A 508 15.49 28.51 5.48
C ALA A 508 14.17 29.08 6.02
N ILE A 509 14.19 30.31 6.51
CA ILE A 509 12.97 31.03 6.96
C ILE A 509 12.08 31.37 5.76
N GLU A 510 12.65 31.78 4.62
CA GLU A 510 11.89 32.05 3.40
C GLU A 510 11.20 30.77 2.88
N VAL A 511 11.91 29.63 2.88
CA VAL A 511 11.34 28.32 2.50
C VAL A 511 10.22 27.89 3.47
N LEU A 512 10.37 28.17 4.77
CA LEU A 512 9.30 27.93 5.75
C LEU A 512 8.08 28.82 5.46
N ALA A 513 8.27 30.10 5.14
CA ALA A 513 7.19 30.99 4.77
C ALA A 513 6.46 30.50 3.50
N ALA A 514 7.19 30.13 2.47
CA ALA A 514 6.65 29.55 1.25
C ALA A 514 5.87 28.24 1.50
N MET A 515 6.34 27.39 2.42
CA MET A 515 5.63 26.17 2.86
C MET A 515 4.25 26.49 3.41
N VAL A 516 4.15 27.52 4.29
CA VAL A 516 2.88 27.93 4.92
C VAL A 516 1.95 28.57 3.89
N GLU A 517 2.46 29.46 3.02
CA GLU A 517 1.70 30.11 1.95
C GLU A 517 1.06 29.10 1.00
N LYS A 518 1.75 27.99 0.70
CA LYS A 518 1.24 26.88 -0.12
C LYS A 518 0.28 25.94 0.63
N GLY A 519 -0.05 26.25 1.88
CA GLY A 519 -0.99 25.49 2.70
C GLY A 519 -0.42 24.19 3.27
N CYS A 520 0.91 24.02 3.24
CA CYS A 520 1.59 22.92 3.90
C CYS A 520 1.93 23.32 5.34
N GLN A 521 1.28 22.71 6.32
CA GLN A 521 1.46 23.08 7.74
C GLN A 521 2.79 22.51 8.27
N PRO A 522 3.69 23.35 8.83
CA PRO A 522 4.89 22.88 9.51
C PRO A 522 4.55 21.98 10.68
N ASN A 523 5.36 20.97 10.92
CA ASN A 523 5.24 20.11 12.09
C ASN A 523 6.34 20.41 13.13
N GLU A 524 6.26 19.78 14.28
CA GLU A 524 7.23 19.91 15.36
C GLU A 524 8.68 19.71 14.87
N THR A 525 8.90 18.72 14.01
CA THR A 525 10.22 18.43 13.43
C THR A 525 10.75 19.59 12.59
N THR A 526 9.89 20.28 11.82
CA THR A 526 10.24 21.48 11.04
C THR A 526 10.80 22.58 11.95
N TYR A 527 10.11 22.84 13.05
CA TYR A 527 10.53 23.87 14.00
C TYR A 527 11.84 23.51 14.73
N ILE A 528 11.99 22.24 15.13
CA ILE A 528 13.22 21.76 15.78
C ILE A 528 14.42 21.94 14.86
N MET A 529 14.32 21.52 13.58
CA MET A 529 15.39 21.67 12.59
C MET A 529 15.78 23.13 12.38
N LEU A 530 14.82 24.06 12.39
CA LEU A 530 15.07 25.49 12.27
C LEU A 530 15.81 26.03 13.51
N VAL A 531 15.34 25.69 14.71
CA VAL A 531 15.97 26.09 15.97
C VAL A 531 17.42 25.59 16.04
N GLU A 532 17.64 24.32 15.71
CA GLU A 532 18.98 23.72 15.65
C GLU A 532 19.85 24.44 14.60
N GLY A 533 19.31 24.72 13.41
CA GLY A 533 20.03 25.42 12.36
C GLY A 533 20.46 26.84 12.75
N ILE A 534 19.59 27.59 13.39
CA ILE A 534 19.90 28.93 13.92
C ILE A 534 20.97 28.85 15.01
N GLY A 535 20.86 27.86 15.91
CA GLY A 535 21.85 27.64 16.97
C GLY A 535 23.25 27.26 16.42
N PHE A 536 23.32 26.38 15.42
CA PHE A 536 24.58 26.01 14.74
C PHE A 536 25.19 27.15 13.90
N ALA A 537 24.36 28.09 13.43
CA ALA A 537 24.84 29.29 12.73
C ALA A 537 25.49 30.31 13.70
N GLY A 538 25.51 30.04 15.00
CA GLY A 538 26.09 30.92 16.02
C GLY A 538 25.11 31.88 16.67
N TRP A 539 23.83 31.85 16.29
CA TRP A 539 22.77 32.73 16.81
C TRP A 539 22.01 32.03 17.97
N GLN A 540 22.76 31.70 19.01
CA GLN A 540 22.26 30.87 20.13
C GLN A 540 21.15 31.56 20.93
N VAL A 541 21.24 32.87 21.14
CA VAL A 541 20.23 33.65 21.89
C VAL A 541 18.91 33.68 21.14
N GLU A 542 18.95 33.89 19.83
CA GLU A 542 17.80 33.89 18.94
C GLU A 542 17.16 32.51 18.86
N ALA A 543 17.97 31.44 18.78
CA ALA A 543 17.49 30.08 18.78
C ALA A 543 16.72 29.73 20.06
N VAL A 544 17.24 30.16 21.23
CA VAL A 544 16.57 29.98 22.54
C VAL A 544 15.30 30.80 22.60
N GLY A 545 15.31 32.05 22.15
CA GLY A 545 14.12 32.91 22.09
C GLY A 545 13.02 32.30 21.23
N LEU A 546 13.39 31.78 20.05
CA LEU A 546 12.46 31.10 19.15
C LEU A 546 11.90 29.81 19.79
N ALA A 547 12.74 28.97 20.40
CA ALA A 547 12.31 27.74 21.05
C ALA A 547 11.29 28.03 22.17
N ASN A 548 11.56 29.03 23.04
CA ASN A 548 10.65 29.43 24.11
C ASN A 548 9.32 29.96 23.58
N SER A 549 9.34 30.73 22.49
CA SER A 549 8.13 31.20 21.82
C SER A 549 7.30 30.06 21.25
N LEU A 550 7.94 29.07 20.61
CA LEU A 550 7.28 27.89 20.03
C LEU A 550 6.68 26.97 21.11
N ILE A 551 7.31 26.88 22.27
CA ILE A 551 6.77 26.15 23.44
C ILE A 551 5.53 26.86 23.99
N SER A 552 5.59 28.18 24.13
CA SER A 552 4.42 28.96 24.59
C SER A 552 3.21 28.84 23.66
N LEU A 553 3.44 28.56 22.37
CA LEU A 553 2.43 28.30 21.35
C LEU A 553 2.02 26.83 21.23
N ASN A 554 2.54 25.93 22.09
CA ASN A 554 2.36 24.48 22.00
C ASN A 554 2.79 23.86 20.65
N ALA A 555 3.71 24.49 19.94
CA ALA A 555 4.23 24.01 18.66
C ALA A 555 5.39 22.99 18.82
N ILE A 556 6.03 22.97 19.99
CA ILE A 556 7.11 22.03 20.37
C ILE A 556 6.75 21.44 21.74
N SER A 557 6.92 20.12 21.89
CA SER A 557 6.67 19.40 23.13
C SER A 557 7.85 19.53 24.12
N GLU A 558 7.57 19.35 25.43
CA GLU A 558 8.63 19.36 26.45
C GLU A 558 9.68 18.25 26.25
N ASP A 559 9.30 17.12 25.69
CA ASP A 559 10.23 16.03 25.42
C ASP A 559 11.18 16.35 24.26
N SER A 560 10.71 17.09 23.27
CA SER A 560 11.55 17.60 22.19
C SER A 560 12.52 18.68 22.70
N LEU A 561 12.10 19.49 23.68
CA LEU A 561 12.97 20.44 24.36
C LEU A 561 14.12 19.72 25.10
N LYS A 562 13.83 18.61 25.77
CA LYS A 562 14.89 17.80 26.43
C LYS A 562 15.93 17.27 25.43
N ARG A 563 15.50 16.96 24.20
CA ARG A 563 16.40 16.57 23.11
C ARG A 563 17.26 17.76 22.64
N LEU A 564 16.64 18.93 22.44
CA LEU A 564 17.35 20.18 22.11
C LEU A 564 18.38 20.55 23.19
N ASN A 565 18.03 20.43 24.46
CA ASN A 565 18.94 20.69 25.60
C ASN A 565 20.13 19.69 25.63
N LYS A 566 19.92 18.45 25.17
CA LYS A 566 21.01 17.47 25.05
C LYS A 566 21.96 17.82 23.90
N THR A 567 21.45 18.36 22.81
CA THR A 567 22.22 18.80 21.63
C THR A 567 22.92 20.13 21.89
N PHE A 568 22.29 21.03 22.65
CA PHE A 568 22.79 22.34 23.04
C PHE A 568 22.68 22.52 24.56
N PRO A 569 23.71 22.19 25.33
CA PRO A 569 23.69 22.33 26.81
C PRO A 569 23.43 23.76 27.31
N MET A 570 23.56 24.76 26.47
CA MET A 570 23.37 26.17 26.78
C MET A 570 21.87 26.58 26.95
N PHE A 571 20.91 25.77 26.53
CA PHE A 571 19.49 26.08 26.72
C PHE A 571 19.08 26.14 28.20
N ASP A 572 19.75 25.39 29.08
CA ASP A 572 19.48 25.41 30.52
C ASP A 572 20.05 26.65 31.24
N VAL A 573 21.16 27.21 30.76
CA VAL A 573 21.81 28.41 31.36
C VAL A 573 20.92 29.65 31.15
N TYR A 574 20.24 29.75 30.04
CA TYR A 574 19.37 30.91 29.75
C TYR A 574 18.00 30.82 30.45
N LYS A 575 17.54 29.62 30.87
CA LYS A 575 16.32 29.46 31.64
C LYS A 575 16.45 30.06 33.06
N GLU A 576 17.65 30.03 33.65
CA GLU A 576 17.93 30.69 34.93
C GLU A 576 18.06 32.21 34.80
N LEU A 577 18.57 32.73 33.68
CA LEU A 577 18.71 34.17 33.43
C LEU A 577 17.35 34.85 33.16
N THR A 578 16.42 34.23 32.44
CA THR A 578 15.09 34.79 32.19
C THR A 578 14.18 34.79 33.42
N LEU A 579 14.43 33.88 34.38
CA LEU A 579 13.71 33.86 35.68
C LEU A 579 14.26 34.87 36.69
N SER A 580 15.54 35.29 36.52
CA SER A 580 16.17 36.32 37.38
C SER A 580 15.81 37.77 36.93
N ASP A 581 15.58 37.98 35.62
CA ASP A 581 15.22 39.27 35.06
C ASP A 581 13.73 39.64 35.19
N ILE A 582 12.85 38.70 35.54
CA ILE A 582 11.43 38.94 35.87
C ILE A 582 11.21 39.27 37.35
N LYS A 583 12.28 39.13 38.20
CA LYS A 583 12.20 39.43 39.65
C LYS A 583 12.91 40.72 40.07
N ASN A 584 13.44 41.49 39.16
CA ASN A 584 13.90 42.86 39.35
C ASN A 584 13.06 43.77 38.43
#